data_d075476a3ac44ef8955cfb1b1f876c47
#
_entry.id   d075476a3ac44ef8955cfb1b1f876c47
#
_cell.length_a   1.000
_cell.length_b   1.000
_cell.length_c   1.000
_cell.angle_alpha   90.00
_cell.angle_beta   90.00
_cell.angle_gamma   90.00
#
_symmetry.space_group_name_H-M   'P 1'
#
loop_
_entity.id
_entity.type
_entity.pdbx_description
1 polymer ?
#
loop_
_entity_poly.entity_id
_entity_poly.type
_entity_poly.pdbx_seq_one_letter_code
_entity_poly.pdbx_strand_id
1 'polypeptide(L)'
;TVILAERHDIPVVQMDYQFAGGYSADPAGKPGIANFTAGLLDEGAGERDALSFKSRSEELGARIGAGAWLDSNGATLSALKKNLAPSVALFADMLRKPRFDQNEIDRVKGQWIAGIKQEKVQPSGVAMRVLPALMFGAGHPYGNPLSGTGTEAAISALTRDDLVGFHQRMMQPKGATLIVVGDTTLKELVP
;
A
#
# COMPACT_ATOMS: atom_id res chain seq x y z
N THR A 1 16.34 7.63 3.98
CA THR A 1 16.31 8.59 5.11
C THR A 1 15.49 8.01 6.24
N VAL A 2 15.91 8.21 7.50
CA VAL A 2 15.14 7.88 8.71
C VAL A 2 14.91 9.18 9.48
N ILE A 3 13.65 9.43 9.84
CA ILE A 3 13.23 10.58 10.64
C ILE A 3 12.56 10.03 11.89
N LEU A 4 13.05 10.38 13.08
CA LEU A 4 12.52 9.90 14.35
C LEU A 4 12.03 11.08 15.22
N ALA A 5 10.81 10.94 15.75
CA ALA A 5 10.28 11.78 16.82
C ALA A 5 10.02 10.89 18.05
N GLU A 6 10.92 10.96 19.03
CA GLU A 6 10.81 10.18 20.27
C GLU A 6 9.65 10.69 21.14
N ARG A 7 8.80 9.77 21.58
CA ARG A 7 7.66 10.01 22.47
C ARG A 7 7.51 8.84 23.43
N HIS A 8 7.73 9.06 24.71
CA HIS A 8 7.73 8.02 25.73
C HIS A 8 6.48 8.02 26.64
N ASP A 9 5.50 8.87 26.32
CA ASP A 9 4.27 9.02 27.12
C ASP A 9 3.35 7.79 27.04
N ILE A 10 3.36 7.11 25.89
CA ILE A 10 2.59 5.89 25.64
C ILE A 10 3.49 4.83 24.95
N PRO A 11 3.36 3.55 25.32
CA PRO A 11 4.22 2.48 24.81
C PRO A 11 3.79 2.01 23.40
N VAL A 12 3.73 2.95 22.45
CA VAL A 12 3.34 2.69 21.05
C VAL A 12 4.38 3.29 20.12
N VAL A 13 4.68 2.59 19.03
CA VAL A 13 5.52 3.07 17.94
C VAL A 13 4.72 3.02 16.64
N GLN A 14 4.73 4.14 15.92
CA GLN A 14 4.17 4.25 14.58
C GLN A 14 5.31 4.44 13.57
N MET A 15 5.22 3.74 12.46
CA MET A 15 6.12 3.84 11.33
C MET A 15 5.34 4.13 10.06
N ASP A 16 5.84 5.07 9.27
CA ASP A 16 5.35 5.38 7.93
C ASP A 16 6.54 5.30 6.97
N TYR A 17 6.51 4.31 6.09
CA TYR A 17 7.55 4.07 5.11
C TYR A 17 7.08 4.52 3.74
N GLN A 18 7.63 5.62 3.26
CA GLN A 18 7.18 6.32 2.04
C GLN A 18 8.15 6.11 0.89
N PHE A 19 7.58 5.85 -0.29
CA PHE A 19 8.26 5.74 -1.57
C PHE A 19 7.73 6.81 -2.53
N ALA A 20 8.58 7.31 -3.42
CA ALA A 20 8.14 8.21 -4.47
C ALA A 20 7.32 7.46 -5.55
N GLY A 21 6.41 8.18 -6.21
CA GLY A 21 5.65 7.66 -7.35
C GLY A 21 4.40 6.88 -6.95
N GLY A 22 3.31 7.60 -6.65
CA GLY A 22 1.98 7.02 -6.40
C GLY A 22 1.25 6.61 -7.68
N TYR A 23 -0.09 6.65 -7.67
CA TYR A 23 -0.87 6.25 -8.85
C TYR A 23 -0.80 7.26 -10.01
N SER A 24 -0.21 8.45 -9.83
CA SER A 24 0.16 9.34 -10.94
C SER A 24 1.27 8.73 -11.82
N ALA A 25 2.07 7.83 -11.26
CA ALA A 25 3.12 7.10 -11.98
C ALA A 25 2.67 5.74 -12.53
N ASP A 26 1.37 5.46 -12.53
CA ASP A 26 0.83 4.25 -13.13
C ASP A 26 1.20 4.17 -14.62
N PRO A 27 1.71 3.05 -15.11
CA PRO A 27 2.04 2.89 -16.52
C PRO A 27 0.81 3.11 -17.41
N ALA A 28 1.02 3.66 -18.61
CA ALA A 28 -0.03 3.81 -19.58
C ALA A 28 -0.76 2.48 -19.83
N GLY A 29 -2.08 2.51 -19.79
CA GLY A 29 -2.93 1.33 -19.94
C GLY A 29 -3.13 0.49 -18.68
N LYS A 30 -2.49 0.82 -17.55
CA LYS A 30 -2.65 0.12 -16.27
C LYS A 30 -3.03 1.04 -15.10
N PRO A 31 -4.00 1.97 -15.27
CA PRO A 31 -4.40 2.85 -14.18
C PRO A 31 -4.98 2.03 -13.02
N GLY A 32 -4.53 2.35 -11.80
CA GLY A 32 -4.92 1.67 -10.56
C GLY A 32 -3.93 0.59 -10.09
N ILE A 33 -2.88 0.28 -10.88
CA ILE A 33 -1.92 -0.77 -10.51
C ILE A 33 -1.19 -0.44 -9.20
N ALA A 34 -0.85 0.81 -8.94
CA ALA A 34 -0.17 1.21 -7.71
C ALA A 34 -1.01 0.87 -6.48
N ASN A 35 -2.25 1.32 -6.48
CA ASN A 35 -3.15 1.12 -5.34
C ASN A 35 -3.59 -0.34 -5.19
N PHE A 36 -3.85 -1.02 -6.31
CA PHE A 36 -4.19 -2.44 -6.31
C PHE A 36 -3.03 -3.30 -5.80
N THR A 37 -1.77 -3.02 -6.23
CA THR A 37 -0.59 -3.73 -5.74
C THR A 37 -0.39 -3.49 -4.24
N ALA A 38 -0.51 -2.24 -3.78
CA ALA A 38 -0.39 -1.90 -2.35
C ALA A 38 -1.44 -2.64 -1.50
N GLY A 39 -2.69 -2.72 -1.98
CA GLY A 39 -3.77 -3.45 -1.31
C GLY A 39 -3.64 -4.98 -1.31
N LEU A 40 -2.63 -5.53 -1.98
CA LEU A 40 -2.33 -6.97 -1.96
C LEU A 40 -1.14 -7.35 -1.09
N LEU A 41 -0.40 -6.37 -0.54
CA LEU A 41 0.83 -6.67 0.20
C LEU A 41 0.58 -7.42 1.51
N ASP A 42 -0.54 -7.16 2.17
CA ASP A 42 -0.96 -7.82 3.42
C ASP A 42 -1.84 -9.06 3.19
N GLU A 43 -2.09 -9.42 1.94
CA GLU A 43 -2.79 -10.65 1.54
C GLU A 43 -1.83 -11.86 1.45
N GLY A 44 -0.86 -11.90 2.37
CA GLY A 44 0.14 -12.94 2.52
C GLY A 44 1.56 -12.46 2.22
N ALA A 45 2.49 -12.80 3.12
CA ALA A 45 3.90 -12.42 3.01
C ALA A 45 4.84 -13.44 3.65
N GLY A 46 6.01 -13.62 3.06
CA GLY A 46 6.98 -14.64 3.47
C GLY A 46 6.37 -16.03 3.39
N GLU A 47 6.36 -16.75 4.51
CA GLU A 47 5.77 -18.09 4.60
C GLU A 47 4.28 -18.07 5.01
N ARG A 48 3.70 -16.90 5.29
CA ARG A 48 2.33 -16.74 5.75
C ARG A 48 1.39 -16.43 4.59
N ASP A 49 0.30 -17.18 4.50
CA ASP A 49 -0.85 -16.83 3.68
C ASP A 49 -1.62 -15.64 4.28
N ALA A 50 -2.66 -15.17 3.61
CA ALA A 50 -3.44 -14.01 4.02
C ALA A 50 -4.01 -14.17 5.44
N LEU A 51 -4.55 -15.34 5.76
CA LEU A 51 -5.18 -15.60 7.06
C LEU A 51 -4.15 -15.64 8.18
N SER A 52 -3.05 -16.37 8.00
CA SER A 52 -1.98 -16.49 9.00
C SER A 52 -1.19 -15.17 9.17
N PHE A 53 -1.05 -14.36 8.11
CA PHE A 53 -0.50 -13.01 8.22
C PHE A 53 -1.40 -12.12 9.09
N LYS A 54 -2.71 -12.13 8.82
CA LYS A 54 -3.70 -11.35 9.56
C LYS A 54 -3.76 -11.78 11.04
N SER A 55 -3.88 -13.08 11.29
CA SER A 55 -3.87 -13.62 12.67
C SER A 55 -2.61 -13.21 13.43
N ARG A 56 -1.45 -13.29 12.77
CA ARG A 56 -0.19 -12.88 13.42
C ARG A 56 -0.14 -11.39 13.74
N SER A 57 -0.66 -10.53 12.86
CA SER A 57 -0.79 -9.10 13.12
C SER A 57 -1.68 -8.82 14.34
N GLU A 58 -2.81 -9.52 14.44
CA GLU A 58 -3.76 -9.40 15.55
C GLU A 58 -3.18 -9.89 16.89
N GLU A 59 -2.49 -11.04 16.90
CA GLU A 59 -1.78 -11.55 18.09
C GLU A 59 -0.75 -10.56 18.64
N LEU A 60 -0.06 -9.85 17.74
CA LEU A 60 0.92 -8.82 18.11
C LEU A 60 0.25 -7.51 18.55
N GLY A 61 -1.05 -7.34 18.32
CA GLY A 61 -1.73 -6.05 18.47
C GLY A 61 -1.17 -5.00 17.51
N ALA A 62 -0.65 -5.45 16.37
CA ALA A 62 -0.09 -4.59 15.35
C ALA A 62 -1.15 -4.24 14.30
N ARG A 63 -1.07 -3.01 13.76
CA ARG A 63 -1.80 -2.60 12.56
C ARG A 63 -0.78 -2.37 11.46
N ILE A 64 -0.90 -3.15 10.40
CA ILE A 64 0.00 -3.13 9.25
C ILE A 64 -0.85 -2.92 8.01
N GLY A 65 -0.40 -2.07 7.09
CA GLY A 65 -1.09 -1.85 5.83
C GLY A 65 -0.22 -1.08 4.85
N ALA A 66 -0.67 -1.03 3.62
CA ALA A 66 -0.03 -0.26 2.56
C ALA A 66 -1.08 0.42 1.68
N GLY A 67 -0.67 1.46 0.97
CA GLY A 67 -1.54 2.22 0.07
C GLY A 67 -0.73 3.04 -0.93
N ALA A 68 -1.42 3.51 -1.96
CA ALA A 68 -0.88 4.47 -2.90
C ALA A 68 -1.72 5.75 -2.88
N TRP A 69 -1.05 6.88 -2.87
CA TRP A 69 -1.64 8.21 -3.03
C TRP A 69 -1.28 8.77 -4.40
N LEU A 70 -1.63 10.01 -4.67
CA LEU A 70 -1.40 10.60 -5.98
C LEU A 70 0.09 10.52 -6.38
N ASP A 71 1.01 10.96 -5.52
CA ASP A 71 2.44 11.09 -5.84
C ASP A 71 3.35 10.24 -4.94
N SER A 72 2.79 9.39 -4.09
CA SER A 72 3.56 8.53 -3.19
C SER A 72 2.90 7.17 -2.99
N ASN A 73 3.72 6.16 -2.77
CA ASN A 73 3.31 4.88 -2.19
C ASN A 73 3.81 4.83 -0.76
N GLY A 74 3.12 4.12 0.10
CA GLY A 74 3.58 3.97 1.47
C GLY A 74 3.05 2.72 2.14
N ALA A 75 3.70 2.40 3.24
CA ALA A 75 3.27 1.34 4.14
C ALA A 75 3.41 1.80 5.58
N THR A 76 2.46 1.42 6.40
CA THR A 76 2.35 1.85 7.79
C THR A 76 2.38 0.68 8.74
N LEU A 77 2.99 0.89 9.88
CA LEU A 77 2.96 0.00 11.05
C LEU A 77 2.60 0.81 12.28
N SER A 78 1.66 0.33 13.07
CA SER A 78 1.43 0.78 14.44
C SER A 78 1.55 -0.43 15.36
N ALA A 79 2.43 -0.39 16.36
CA ALA A 79 2.71 -1.52 17.24
C ALA A 79 2.94 -1.08 18.68
N LEU A 80 2.61 -1.95 19.62
CA LEU A 80 3.02 -1.80 21.02
C LEU A 80 4.54 -1.98 21.14
N LYS A 81 5.21 -1.16 21.95
CA LYS A 81 6.66 -1.25 22.21
C LYS A 81 7.12 -2.67 22.53
N LYS A 82 6.41 -3.38 23.41
CA LYS A 82 6.73 -4.76 23.83
C LYS A 82 6.74 -5.76 22.67
N ASN A 83 6.00 -5.49 21.60
CA ASN A 83 5.87 -6.35 20.43
C ASN A 83 6.54 -5.72 19.19
N LEU A 84 7.31 -4.64 19.34
CA LEU A 84 7.86 -3.87 18.22
C LEU A 84 8.73 -4.75 17.29
N ALA A 85 9.69 -5.49 17.84
CA ALA A 85 10.60 -6.30 17.02
C ALA A 85 9.87 -7.35 16.15
N PRO A 86 8.97 -8.20 16.69
CA PRO A 86 8.22 -9.13 15.86
C PRO A 86 7.24 -8.44 14.91
N SER A 87 6.71 -7.26 15.26
CA SER A 87 5.83 -6.48 14.37
C SER A 87 6.61 -5.88 13.20
N VAL A 88 7.81 -5.37 13.44
CA VAL A 88 8.71 -4.87 12.39
C VAL A 88 9.15 -6.02 11.47
N ALA A 89 9.41 -7.21 12.00
CA ALA A 89 9.74 -8.37 11.17
C ALA A 89 8.57 -8.75 10.24
N LEU A 90 7.33 -8.75 10.75
CA LEU A 90 6.13 -9.00 9.94
C LEU A 90 5.92 -7.92 8.88
N PHE A 91 6.13 -6.65 9.23
CA PHE A 91 6.07 -5.52 8.34
C PHE A 91 7.14 -5.59 7.23
N ALA A 92 8.36 -5.99 7.58
CA ALA A 92 9.43 -6.20 6.63
C ALA A 92 9.14 -7.36 5.66
N ASP A 93 8.53 -8.45 6.13
CA ASP A 93 8.09 -9.54 5.26
C ASP A 93 7.03 -9.04 4.25
N MET A 94 6.04 -8.26 4.69
CA MET A 94 5.03 -7.64 3.82
C MET A 94 5.67 -6.79 2.70
N LEU A 95 6.67 -5.98 3.06
CA LEU A 95 7.34 -5.09 2.10
C LEU A 95 8.30 -5.82 1.16
N ARG A 96 8.98 -6.86 1.64
CA ARG A 96 10.08 -7.50 0.91
C ARG A 96 9.69 -8.80 0.22
N LYS A 97 8.67 -9.49 0.72
CA LYS A 97 8.30 -10.84 0.30
C LYS A 97 6.78 -11.01 0.18
N PRO A 98 6.06 -10.06 -0.47
CA PRO A 98 4.63 -10.27 -0.72
C PRO A 98 4.46 -11.51 -1.61
N ARG A 99 3.46 -12.34 -1.31
CA ARG A 99 3.26 -13.61 -2.01
C ARG A 99 2.58 -13.44 -3.36
N PHE A 100 1.65 -12.52 -3.46
CA PHE A 100 0.81 -12.35 -4.64
C PHE A 100 0.21 -13.69 -5.09
N ASP A 101 -0.38 -14.43 -4.15
CA ASP A 101 -1.04 -15.71 -4.44
C ASP A 101 -2.22 -15.48 -5.39
N GLN A 102 -2.37 -16.32 -6.41
CA GLN A 102 -3.35 -16.10 -7.50
C GLN A 102 -4.80 -16.07 -6.98
N ASN A 103 -5.13 -16.94 -6.03
CA ASN A 103 -6.45 -16.96 -5.39
C ASN A 103 -6.78 -15.65 -4.67
N GLU A 104 -5.79 -15.04 -4.00
CA GLU A 104 -5.96 -13.74 -3.34
C GLU A 104 -6.07 -12.61 -4.36
N ILE A 105 -5.25 -12.64 -5.41
CA ILE A 105 -5.37 -11.69 -6.53
C ILE A 105 -6.79 -11.73 -7.11
N ASP A 106 -7.32 -12.91 -7.39
CA ASP A 106 -8.64 -13.06 -8.00
C ASP A 106 -9.75 -12.62 -7.05
N ARG A 107 -9.63 -12.95 -5.75
CA ARG A 107 -10.58 -12.52 -4.72
C ARG A 107 -10.60 -10.99 -4.57
N VAL A 108 -9.43 -10.38 -4.38
CA VAL A 108 -9.32 -8.92 -4.20
C VAL A 108 -9.72 -8.19 -5.49
N LYS A 109 -9.36 -8.71 -6.66
CA LYS A 109 -9.79 -8.16 -7.96
C LYS A 109 -11.32 -8.08 -8.07
N GLY A 110 -12.03 -9.14 -7.67
CA GLY A 110 -13.50 -9.14 -7.65
C GLY A 110 -14.07 -8.03 -6.74
N GLN A 111 -13.53 -7.90 -5.54
CA GLN A 111 -13.94 -6.86 -4.58
C GLN A 111 -13.62 -5.45 -5.11
N TRP A 112 -12.44 -5.27 -5.70
CA TRP A 112 -12.00 -3.99 -6.25
C TRP A 112 -12.88 -3.51 -7.38
N ILE A 113 -13.22 -4.41 -8.32
CA ILE A 113 -14.12 -4.10 -9.43
C ILE A 113 -15.53 -3.77 -8.92
N ALA A 114 -16.03 -4.47 -7.89
CA ALA A 114 -17.30 -4.11 -7.25
C ALA A 114 -17.24 -2.70 -6.62
N GLY A 115 -16.12 -2.34 -5.99
CA GLY A 115 -15.87 -0.98 -5.48
C GLY A 115 -15.89 0.09 -6.58
N ILE A 116 -15.22 -0.17 -7.71
CA ILE A 116 -15.26 0.74 -8.88
C ILE A 116 -16.70 0.94 -9.40
N LYS A 117 -17.49 -0.14 -9.46
CA LYS A 117 -18.91 -0.04 -9.86
C LYS A 117 -19.71 0.79 -8.87
N GLN A 118 -19.43 0.64 -7.58
CA GLN A 118 -20.08 1.44 -6.53
C GLN A 118 -19.70 2.94 -6.65
N GLU A 119 -18.43 3.27 -6.94
CA GLU A 119 -18.02 4.66 -7.20
C GLU A 119 -18.81 5.29 -8.36
N LYS A 120 -19.10 4.53 -9.41
CA LYS A 120 -19.80 5.00 -10.61
C LYS A 120 -21.27 5.33 -10.40
N VAL A 121 -21.89 4.87 -9.32
CA VAL A 121 -23.29 5.18 -8.98
C VAL A 121 -23.40 6.23 -7.87
N GLN A 122 -22.29 6.65 -7.28
CA GLN A 122 -22.25 7.71 -6.28
C GLN A 122 -21.88 9.05 -6.94
N PRO A 123 -22.63 10.16 -6.75
CA PRO A 123 -22.33 11.43 -7.40
C PRO A 123 -20.90 11.95 -7.13
N SER A 124 -20.42 11.84 -5.89
CA SER A 124 -19.03 12.20 -5.54
C SER A 124 -18.01 11.28 -6.20
N GLY A 125 -18.27 9.99 -6.26
CA GLY A 125 -17.43 9.01 -6.94
C GLY A 125 -17.30 9.32 -8.44
N VAL A 126 -18.44 9.62 -9.10
CA VAL A 126 -18.45 10.05 -10.51
C VAL A 126 -17.60 11.31 -10.70
N ALA A 127 -17.76 12.32 -9.84
CA ALA A 127 -16.98 13.55 -9.91
C ALA A 127 -15.47 13.29 -9.79
N MET A 128 -15.04 12.49 -8.81
CA MET A 128 -13.64 12.13 -8.60
C MET A 128 -13.04 11.31 -9.75
N ARG A 129 -13.87 10.65 -10.54
CA ARG A 129 -13.43 9.87 -11.70
C ARG A 129 -13.36 10.68 -13.00
N VAL A 130 -14.25 11.67 -13.15
CA VAL A 130 -14.39 12.42 -14.41
C VAL A 130 -13.61 13.74 -14.39
N LEU A 131 -13.62 14.45 -13.26
CA LEU A 131 -13.01 15.78 -13.11
C LEU A 131 -11.52 15.80 -13.48
N PRO A 132 -10.67 14.85 -13.08
CA PRO A 132 -9.25 14.88 -13.43
C PRO A 132 -8.99 14.90 -14.94
N ALA A 133 -9.68 14.05 -15.70
CA ALA A 133 -9.52 14.00 -17.14
C ALA A 133 -10.00 15.29 -17.84
N LEU A 134 -11.02 15.97 -17.29
CA LEU A 134 -11.50 17.26 -17.78
C LEU A 134 -10.49 18.40 -17.47
N MET A 135 -9.84 18.34 -16.31
CA MET A 135 -8.89 19.39 -15.90
C MET A 135 -7.50 19.25 -16.54
N PHE A 136 -7.00 18.02 -16.62
CA PHE A 136 -5.62 17.75 -17.03
C PHE A 136 -5.52 17.13 -18.43
N GLY A 137 -6.62 16.64 -18.97
CA GLY A 137 -6.65 15.93 -20.25
C GLY A 137 -6.43 14.41 -20.11
N ALA A 138 -6.96 13.67 -21.08
CA ALA A 138 -6.75 12.24 -21.18
C ALA A 138 -5.26 11.93 -21.44
N GLY A 139 -4.69 10.97 -20.70
CA GLY A 139 -3.29 10.58 -20.82
C GLY A 139 -2.31 11.40 -19.98
N HIS A 140 -2.76 12.48 -19.34
CA HIS A 140 -1.94 13.16 -18.34
C HIS A 140 -1.82 12.29 -17.07
N PRO A 141 -0.66 12.25 -16.37
CA PRO A 141 -0.49 11.50 -15.13
C PRO A 141 -1.59 11.77 -14.09
N TYR A 142 -2.04 13.01 -13.97
CA TYR A 142 -3.12 13.42 -13.08
C TYR A 142 -4.52 13.33 -13.72
N GLY A 143 -4.65 12.84 -14.94
CA GLY A 143 -5.93 12.61 -15.61
C GLY A 143 -6.63 11.32 -15.22
N ASN A 144 -5.97 10.47 -14.43
CA ASN A 144 -6.56 9.25 -13.88
C ASN A 144 -7.56 9.56 -12.75
N PRO A 145 -8.50 8.65 -12.43
CA PRO A 145 -9.42 8.84 -11.30
C PRO A 145 -8.69 9.18 -10.01
N LEU A 146 -9.11 10.25 -9.32
CA LEU A 146 -8.50 10.70 -8.04
C LEU A 146 -8.73 9.71 -6.88
N SER A 147 -9.62 8.73 -7.04
CA SER A 147 -9.73 7.61 -6.11
C SER A 147 -8.53 6.66 -6.16
N GLY A 148 -7.72 6.73 -7.22
CA GLY A 148 -6.61 5.80 -7.46
C GLY A 148 -7.04 4.37 -7.77
N THR A 149 -8.35 4.09 -7.90
CA THR A 149 -8.89 2.74 -8.11
C THR A 149 -8.73 2.24 -9.55
N GLY A 150 -8.37 3.13 -10.47
CA GLY A 150 -8.21 2.81 -11.89
C GLY A 150 -9.54 2.55 -12.62
N THR A 151 -9.51 1.66 -13.58
CA THR A 151 -10.69 1.27 -14.37
C THR A 151 -10.95 -0.23 -14.28
N GLU A 152 -12.22 -0.65 -14.46
CA GLU A 152 -12.59 -2.08 -14.45
C GLU A 152 -11.78 -2.87 -15.48
N ALA A 153 -11.63 -2.32 -16.71
CA ALA A 153 -10.86 -2.97 -17.77
C ALA A 153 -9.38 -3.13 -17.40
N ALA A 154 -8.74 -2.08 -16.88
CA ALA A 154 -7.34 -2.13 -16.48
C ALA A 154 -7.12 -3.13 -15.34
N ILE A 155 -7.92 -3.06 -14.28
CA ILE A 155 -7.81 -3.98 -13.13
C ILE A 155 -8.06 -5.43 -13.56
N SER A 156 -9.06 -5.69 -14.40
CA SER A 156 -9.34 -7.04 -14.90
C SER A 156 -8.17 -7.63 -15.69
N ALA A 157 -7.46 -6.80 -16.44
CA ALA A 157 -6.33 -7.20 -17.28
C ALA A 157 -5.01 -7.39 -16.52
N LEU A 158 -4.88 -6.90 -15.28
CA LEU A 158 -3.65 -7.05 -14.49
C LEU A 158 -3.34 -8.53 -14.25
N THR A 159 -2.10 -8.89 -14.50
CA THR A 159 -1.54 -10.21 -14.22
C THR A 159 -0.70 -10.19 -12.94
N ARG A 160 -0.41 -11.35 -12.38
CA ARG A 160 0.52 -11.49 -11.25
C ARG A 160 1.89 -10.87 -11.58
N ASP A 161 2.40 -11.10 -12.80
CA ASP A 161 3.70 -10.57 -13.22
C ASP A 161 3.70 -9.04 -13.28
N ASP A 162 2.58 -8.41 -13.63
CA ASP A 162 2.43 -6.95 -13.57
C ASP A 162 2.61 -6.43 -12.14
N LEU A 163 1.98 -7.09 -11.17
CA LEU A 163 2.01 -6.71 -9.76
C LEU A 163 3.42 -6.90 -9.18
N VAL A 164 4.04 -8.05 -9.43
CA VAL A 164 5.43 -8.33 -9.02
C VAL A 164 6.39 -7.32 -9.65
N GLY A 165 6.26 -7.06 -10.95
CA GLY A 165 7.11 -6.10 -11.65
C GLY A 165 6.90 -4.66 -11.16
N PHE A 166 5.66 -4.26 -10.83
CA PHE A 166 5.37 -2.96 -10.23
C PHE A 166 6.01 -2.85 -8.83
N HIS A 167 5.77 -3.82 -7.97
CA HIS A 167 6.33 -3.87 -6.62
C HIS A 167 7.87 -3.75 -6.66
N GLN A 168 8.54 -4.53 -7.50
CA GLN A 168 10.00 -4.51 -7.63
C GLN A 168 10.57 -3.18 -8.12
N ARG A 169 9.84 -2.44 -8.95
CA ARG A 169 10.29 -1.13 -9.47
C ARG A 169 10.03 0.01 -8.49
N MET A 170 8.86 0.00 -7.84
CA MET A 170 8.37 1.17 -7.10
C MET A 170 8.68 1.11 -5.62
N MET A 171 8.73 -0.08 -5.02
CA MET A 171 8.96 -0.22 -3.57
C MET A 171 10.44 -0.51 -3.26
N GLN A 172 11.34 0.36 -3.76
CA GLN A 172 12.76 0.24 -3.53
C GLN A 172 13.20 1.05 -2.30
N PRO A 173 14.09 0.52 -1.45
CA PRO A 173 14.62 1.25 -0.29
C PRO A 173 15.39 2.52 -0.69
N LYS A 174 15.98 2.54 -1.88
CA LYS A 174 16.71 3.69 -2.39
C LYS A 174 15.77 4.86 -2.65
N GLY A 175 15.98 5.96 -1.95
CA GLY A 175 15.12 7.14 -2.04
C GLY A 175 13.91 7.11 -1.11
N ALA A 176 13.66 6.00 -0.40
CA ALA A 176 12.58 5.92 0.56
C ALA A 176 12.87 6.73 1.84
N THR A 177 11.80 7.15 2.50
CA THR A 177 11.84 7.80 3.81
C THR A 177 11.04 6.97 4.81
N LEU A 178 11.67 6.63 5.93
CA LEU A 178 11.02 6.01 7.09
C LEU A 178 10.80 7.09 8.15
N ILE A 179 9.55 7.39 8.45
CA ILE A 179 9.15 8.28 9.53
C ILE A 179 8.71 7.42 10.69
N VAL A 180 9.30 7.66 11.87
CA VAL A 180 9.00 6.91 13.10
C VAL A 180 8.61 7.89 14.19
N VAL A 181 7.51 7.59 14.87
CA VAL A 181 7.03 8.37 16.02
C VAL A 181 6.67 7.39 17.13
N GLY A 182 7.18 7.62 18.33
CA GLY A 182 6.77 6.82 19.50
C GLY A 182 7.86 6.45 20.46
N ASP A 183 7.58 5.44 21.26
CA ASP A 183 8.47 4.98 22.34
C ASP A 183 9.59 4.07 21.82
N THR A 184 10.55 4.70 21.16
CA THR A 184 11.76 4.05 20.65
C THR A 184 12.88 5.07 20.53
N THR A 185 14.11 4.60 20.33
CA THR A 185 15.30 5.43 20.12
C THR A 185 15.97 5.09 18.78
N LEU A 186 16.78 6.00 18.26
CA LEU A 186 17.51 5.76 17.01
C LEU A 186 18.43 4.52 17.12
N LYS A 187 19.01 4.29 18.29
CA LYS A 187 19.87 3.12 18.57
C LYS A 187 19.11 1.79 18.51
N GLU A 188 17.83 1.80 18.88
CA GLU A 188 16.96 0.59 18.79
C GLU A 188 16.51 0.33 17.35
N LEU A 189 16.36 1.39 16.53
CA LEU A 189 15.89 1.29 15.15
C LEU A 189 16.99 0.97 14.14
N VAL A 190 18.21 1.46 14.39
CA VAL A 190 19.36 1.33 13.48
C VAL A 190 20.50 0.73 14.30
N PRO A 191 20.51 -0.62 14.42
CA PRO A 191 21.56 -1.33 15.17
C PRO A 191 22.93 -1.29 14.50
#